data_b338f0219e26c0b06d6e88575ae90f5f
#
_entry.id   b338f0219e26c0b06d6e88575ae90f5f
#
_cell.length_a   1.000
_cell.length_b   1.000
_cell.length_c   1.000
_cell.angle_alpha   90.00
_cell.angle_beta   90.00
_cell.angle_gamma   90.00
#
_symmetry.space_group_name_H-M   'P 1'
#
loop_
_entity.id
_entity.type
_entity.pdbx_description
1 polymer ?
#
loop_
_entity_poly.entity_id
_entity_poly.type
_entity_poly.pdbx_seq_one_letter_code
_entity_poly.pdbx_strand_id
1 'polypeptide(L)' 'MKTTITTAGDFVRAVEVEAIAAVPGSFRVQFSSQLSSARNPEEWQNNFALILREEDLEILRDVLSAALTVSA' A
#
# COMPACT_ATOMS: atom_id res chain seq x y z
N MET A 1 1.06 -1.59 -9.33
CA MET A 1 2.40 -1.20 -8.87
C MET A 1 2.55 -1.53 -7.40
N LYS A 2 3.53 -2.34 -7.07
CA LYS A 2 3.77 -2.80 -5.70
C LYS A 2 5.11 -2.28 -5.21
N THR A 3 5.11 -1.68 -4.03
CA THR A 3 6.32 -1.09 -3.46
C THR A 3 6.48 -1.53 -2.01
N THR A 4 7.70 -1.94 -1.65
CA THR A 4 8.03 -2.22 -0.26
C THR A 4 8.11 -0.90 0.50
N ILE A 5 7.34 -0.79 1.58
CA ILE A 5 7.31 0.42 2.41
C ILE A 5 8.37 0.35 3.49
N THR A 6 8.45 -0.79 4.17
CA THR A 6 9.34 -0.92 5.31
C THR A 6 9.71 -2.38 5.54
N THR A 7 10.87 -2.56 6.12
CA THR A 7 11.31 -3.85 6.66
C THR A 7 11.55 -3.62 8.15
N ALA A 8 10.72 -4.22 8.99
CA ALA A 8 10.81 -4.06 10.44
C ALA A 8 10.81 -5.43 11.10
N GLY A 9 11.91 -5.73 11.79
CA GLY A 9 12.09 -7.05 12.40
C GLY A 9 12.04 -8.14 11.36
N ASP A 10 11.14 -9.10 11.55
CA ASP A 10 11.00 -10.25 10.66
C ASP A 10 9.99 -10.04 9.54
N PHE A 11 9.42 -8.84 9.42
CA PHE A 11 8.38 -8.56 8.44
C PHE A 11 8.82 -7.57 7.39
N VAL A 12 8.48 -7.87 6.15
CA VAL A 12 8.54 -6.94 5.03
C VAL A 12 7.11 -6.50 4.76
N ARG A 13 6.88 -5.19 4.67
CA ARG A 13 5.56 -4.64 4.39
C ARG A 13 5.56 -3.91 3.06
N ALA A 14 4.48 -4.08 2.32
CA ALA A 14 4.36 -3.48 1.00
C ALA A 14 2.98 -2.89 0.80
N VAL A 15 2.92 -1.91 -0.11
CA VAL A 15 1.67 -1.36 -0.61
C VAL A 15 1.60 -1.58 -2.10
N GLU A 16 0.41 -1.95 -2.57
CA GLU A 16 0.14 -2.11 -3.99
C GLU A 16 -1.03 -1.22 -4.38
N VAL A 17 -0.87 -0.47 -5.45
CA VAL A 17 -1.93 0.38 -5.99
C VAL A 17 -2.17 -0.04 -7.43
N GLU A 18 -3.41 -0.44 -7.73
CA GLU A 18 -3.81 -0.88 -9.06
C GLU A 18 -5.10 -0.20 -9.50
N ALA A 19 -5.13 0.23 -10.76
CA ALA A 19 -6.36 0.73 -11.35
C ALA A 19 -7.33 -0.44 -11.55
N ILE A 20 -8.61 -0.19 -11.25
CA ILE A 20 -9.65 -1.18 -11.44
C ILE A 20 -10.27 -0.98 -12.83
N ALA A 21 -10.00 -1.90 -13.74
CA ALA A 21 -10.44 -1.77 -15.13
C ALA A 21 -11.96 -1.72 -15.26
N ALA A 22 -12.67 -2.44 -14.40
CA ALA A 22 -14.14 -2.51 -14.43
C ALA A 22 -14.80 -1.21 -13.97
N VAL A 23 -14.09 -0.37 -13.21
CA VAL A 23 -14.62 0.90 -12.67
C VAL A 23 -13.59 1.98 -12.93
N PRO A 24 -13.62 2.64 -14.09
CA PRO A 24 -12.67 3.69 -14.43
C PRO A 24 -12.63 4.79 -13.36
N GLY A 25 -11.43 5.25 -13.04
CA GLY A 25 -11.22 6.26 -12.00
C GLY A 25 -11.16 5.72 -10.57
N SER A 26 -11.24 4.41 -10.41
CA SER A 26 -11.12 3.76 -9.10
C SER A 26 -9.84 2.94 -9.02
N PHE A 27 -9.28 2.87 -7.82
CA PHE A 27 -8.02 2.18 -7.55
C PHE A 27 -8.17 1.29 -6.32
N ARG A 28 -7.49 0.15 -6.36
CA ARG A 28 -7.38 -0.71 -5.19
C ARG A 28 -6.04 -0.44 -4.53
N VAL A 29 -6.08 -0.05 -3.26
CA VAL A 29 -4.89 0.14 -2.44
C VAL A 29 -4.84 -1.02 -1.46
N GLN A 30 -3.82 -1.85 -1.54
CA GLN A 30 -3.70 -3.05 -0.74
C GLN A 30 -2.39 -3.04 0.04
N PHE A 31 -2.50 -3.30 1.34
CA PHE A 31 -1.35 -3.44 2.23
C PHE A 31 -1.14 -4.92 2.52
N SER A 32 0.10 -5.36 2.41
CA SER A 32 0.46 -6.75 2.63
C SER A 32 1.76 -6.85 3.41
N SER A 33 1.99 -8.01 4.00
CA SER A 33 3.23 -8.29 4.72
C SER A 33 3.71 -9.69 4.41
N GLN A 34 5.01 -9.91 4.59
CA GLN A 34 5.65 -11.18 4.39
C GLN A 34 6.73 -11.36 5.46
N LEU A 35 6.84 -12.57 5.99
CA LEU A 35 7.97 -12.90 6.85
C LEU A 35 9.24 -12.90 6.02
N SER A 36 10.28 -12.27 6.50
CA SER A 36 11.57 -12.21 5.81
C SER A 36 12.20 -13.60 5.66
N SER A 37 11.81 -14.54 6.52
CA SER A 37 12.25 -15.92 6.48
C SER A 37 11.31 -16.85 5.73
N ALA A 38 10.31 -16.32 5.03
CA ALA A 38 9.34 -17.11 4.29
C ALA A 38 10.04 -17.97 3.24
N ARG A 39 9.70 -19.26 3.19
CA ARG A 39 10.28 -20.20 2.24
C ARG A 39 9.81 -19.93 0.82
N ASN A 40 8.58 -19.43 0.70
CA ASN A 40 8.00 -19.07 -0.59
C ASN A 40 7.97 -17.56 -0.73
N PRO A 41 8.78 -16.96 -1.63
CA PRO A 41 8.83 -15.52 -1.79
C PRO A 41 7.53 -14.91 -2.32
N GLU A 42 6.58 -15.74 -2.77
CA GLU A 42 5.29 -15.26 -3.23
C GLU A 42 4.23 -15.33 -2.13
N GLU A 43 4.59 -15.79 -0.95
CA GLU A 43 3.66 -15.94 0.16
C GLU A 43 3.50 -14.62 0.90
N TRP A 44 2.58 -13.79 0.41
CA TRP A 44 2.24 -12.52 1.03
C TRP A 44 0.90 -12.64 1.77
N GLN A 45 0.87 -12.10 2.98
CA GLN A 45 -0.35 -12.03 3.75
C GLN A 45 -1.00 -10.67 3.50
N ASN A 46 -2.24 -10.71 3.03
CA ASN A 46 -3.02 -9.49 2.80
C ASN A 46 -3.58 -9.00 4.13
N ASN A 47 -3.15 -7.81 4.54
CA ASN A 47 -3.57 -7.25 5.81
C ASN A 47 -4.80 -6.37 5.68
N PHE A 48 -4.87 -5.59 4.61
CA PHE A 48 -5.88 -4.57 4.48
C PHE A 48 -5.95 -4.07 3.04
N ALA A 49 -7.16 -3.82 2.56
CA ALA A 49 -7.34 -3.28 1.22
C ALA A 49 -8.52 -2.30 1.20
N LEU A 50 -8.38 -1.24 0.40
CA LEU A 50 -9.42 -0.25 0.19
C LEU A 50 -9.58 0.00 -1.30
N ILE A 51 -10.81 0.34 -1.70
CA ILE A 51 -11.07 0.84 -3.05
C ILE A 51 -11.30 2.35 -2.91
N LEU A 52 -10.48 3.12 -3.60
CA LEU A 52 -10.50 4.58 -3.54
C LEU A 52 -10.65 5.14 -4.94
N ARG A 53 -11.31 6.28 -5.04
CA ARG A 53 -11.37 7.05 -6.27
C ARG A 53 -10.13 7.93 -6.38
N GLU A 54 -9.95 8.51 -7.56
CA GLU A 54 -8.82 9.41 -7.80
C GLU A 54 -8.79 10.57 -6.80
N GLU A 55 -9.95 11.19 -6.53
CA GLU A 55 -10.05 12.28 -5.55
C GLU A 55 -9.66 11.83 -4.15
N ASP A 56 -10.02 10.60 -3.79
CA ASP A 56 -9.68 10.05 -2.47
C ASP A 56 -8.19 9.80 -2.35
N LEU A 57 -7.55 9.36 -3.43
CA LEU A 57 -6.09 9.19 -3.46
C LEU A 57 -5.37 10.52 -3.33
N GLU A 58 -5.90 11.57 -3.93
CA GLU A 58 -5.34 12.91 -3.81
C GLU A 58 -5.40 13.41 -2.37
N ILE A 59 -6.53 13.17 -1.70
CA ILE A 59 -6.69 13.51 -0.28
C ILE A 59 -5.69 12.73 0.57
N LEU A 60 -5.55 11.45 0.32
CA LEU A 60 -4.59 10.61 1.05
C LEU A 60 -3.15 11.11 0.85
N ARG A 61 -2.80 11.45 -0.39
CA ARG A 61 -1.49 12.03 -0.71
C ARG A 61 -1.25 13.30 0.10
N ASP A 62 -2.25 14.18 0.16
CA ASP A 62 -2.14 15.46 0.84
C ASP A 62 -2.00 15.29 2.35
N VAL A 63 -2.72 14.33 2.93
CA VAL A 63 -2.61 13.99 4.35
C VAL A 63 -1.20 13.48 4.67
N LEU A 64 -0.68 12.59 3.84
CA LEU A 64 0.67 12.05 4.02
C LEU A 64 1.73 13.13 3.86
N SER A 65 1.57 14.02 2.88
CA SER A 65 2.48 15.14 2.67
C SER A 65 2.49 16.10 3.86
N ALA A 66 1.31 16.38 4.40
CA ALA A 66 1.18 17.25 5.59
C ALA A 66 1.86 16.62 6.80
N ALA A 67 1.68 15.31 6.99
CA ALA A 67 2.32 14.59 8.10
C ALA A 67 3.85 14.65 7.99
N LEU A 68 4.38 14.48 6.79
CA LEU A 68 5.82 14.55 6.55
C LEU A 68 6.37 15.96 6.80
N THR A 69 5.61 16.98 6.46
CA THR A 69 6.00 18.37 6.69
C THR A 69 6.06 18.69 8.18
N VAL A 70 5.10 18.17 8.95
CA VAL A 70 5.04 18.41 10.40
C VAL A 70 6.17 17.67 11.13
N SER A 71 6.53 16.47 10.66
CA SER A 71 7.56 15.67 11.32
C SER A 71 8.99 16.04 10.92
N ALA A 72 9.15 16.93 9.97
CA ALA A 72 10.48 17.42 9.54
C ALA A 72 11.02 18.55 10.50
#